data_3b9e7f146724601c26240f42c567627d
#
_entry.id   3b9e7f146724601c26240f42c567627d
#
_cell.length_a   1.000
_cell.length_b   1.000
_cell.length_c   1.000
_cell.angle_alpha   90.00
_cell.angle_beta   90.00
_cell.angle_gamma   90.00
#
_symmetry.space_group_name_H-M   'P 1'
#
loop_
_entity.id
_entity.type
_entity.pdbx_description
1 polymer ?
#
loop_
_entity_poly.entity_id
_entity_poly.type
_entity_poly.pdbx_seq_one_letter_code
_entity_poly.pdbx_strand_id
1 'polypeptide(L)'
;MSSPLQLPNASEPQVLEHLVVRPITEDERPLWNTKVADHHYLKNATLVGEHLCYVAEYQGLWLALLGWSAPARHLRPRDTWIGWSKEQRAARRHLLANNARFCILADPHQLPNLASRALALCTARLSADWQERWGHPILAVESFVDGQLFRGTAYKAAGWQRLEDTRGFGRVAEDFYVRHDRPKQLWVCALEANALEVLRAPQLPPELARFERQPPPPRPRCRVPTGRLVSLLDILLDVLPDPRHPKGRWHPW
;
A
#
# COMPACT_ATOMS: atom_id res chain seq x y z
N MET A 1 -18.56 3.93 -21.60
CA MET A 1 -18.10 2.53 -21.52
C MET A 1 -16.88 2.43 -22.42
N SER A 2 -15.69 2.21 -21.88
CA SER A 2 -14.49 1.98 -22.69
C SER A 2 -14.64 0.66 -23.44
N SER A 3 -14.29 0.65 -24.73
CA SER A 3 -14.29 -0.58 -25.53
C SER A 3 -13.41 -1.64 -24.84
N PRO A 4 -13.82 -2.93 -24.84
CA PRO A 4 -13.00 -3.99 -24.28
C PRO A 4 -11.63 -4.00 -24.98
N LEU A 5 -10.59 -4.23 -24.20
CA LEU A 5 -9.23 -4.32 -24.69
C LEU A 5 -9.13 -5.49 -25.68
N GLN A 6 -8.88 -5.20 -26.96
CA GLN A 6 -8.66 -6.25 -27.96
C GLN A 6 -7.25 -6.81 -27.75
N LEU A 7 -7.17 -8.04 -27.29
CA LEU A 7 -5.89 -8.76 -27.23
C LEU A 7 -5.48 -9.19 -28.64
N PRO A 8 -4.17 -9.18 -28.93
CA PRO A 8 -3.65 -9.82 -30.13
C PRO A 8 -4.07 -11.30 -30.12
N ASN A 9 -4.17 -11.91 -31.29
CA ASN A 9 -4.58 -13.31 -31.46
C ASN A 9 -3.47 -14.25 -30.94
N ALA A 10 -3.28 -14.29 -29.62
CA ALA A 10 -2.25 -15.06 -28.91
C ALA A 10 -2.89 -15.84 -27.77
N SER A 11 -2.40 -17.04 -27.52
CA SER A 11 -2.84 -17.85 -26.37
C SER A 11 -2.33 -17.24 -25.05
N GLU A 12 -3.03 -17.51 -23.93
CA GLU A 12 -2.58 -17.06 -22.61
C GLU A 12 -1.14 -17.45 -22.31
N PRO A 13 -0.67 -18.70 -22.51
CA PRO A 13 0.73 -19.04 -22.27
C PRO A 13 1.72 -18.16 -23.03
N GLN A 14 1.45 -17.85 -24.29
CA GLN A 14 2.30 -16.97 -25.09
C GLN A 14 2.32 -15.55 -24.53
N VAL A 15 1.17 -15.01 -24.13
CA VAL A 15 1.08 -13.68 -23.51
C VAL A 15 1.86 -13.63 -22.20
N LEU A 16 1.68 -14.65 -21.33
CA LEU A 16 2.32 -14.68 -20.00
C LEU A 16 3.83 -14.92 -20.08
N GLU A 17 4.30 -15.69 -21.05
CA GLU A 17 5.73 -15.94 -21.30
C GLU A 17 6.45 -14.63 -21.70
N HIS A 18 5.82 -13.84 -22.57
CA HIS A 18 6.39 -12.60 -23.11
C HIS A 18 5.88 -11.34 -22.39
N LEU A 19 5.22 -11.50 -21.23
CA LEU A 19 4.73 -10.38 -20.42
C LEU A 19 5.93 -9.59 -19.87
N VAL A 20 5.99 -8.31 -20.21
CA VAL A 20 6.98 -7.38 -19.68
C VAL A 20 6.37 -6.57 -18.54
N VAL A 21 7.03 -6.52 -17.40
CA VAL A 21 6.68 -5.64 -16.29
C VAL A 21 7.80 -4.63 -16.10
N ARG A 22 7.47 -3.35 -16.14
CA ARG A 22 8.43 -2.25 -16.01
C ARG A 22 7.85 -1.06 -15.25
N PRO A 23 8.70 -0.22 -14.63
CA PRO A 23 8.26 1.11 -14.19
C PRO A 23 7.74 1.89 -15.39
N ILE A 24 6.75 2.75 -15.15
CA ILE A 24 6.29 3.70 -16.16
C ILE A 24 7.27 4.87 -16.28
N THR A 25 7.31 5.50 -17.45
CA THR A 25 7.99 6.78 -17.64
C THR A 25 7.16 7.93 -17.06
N GLU A 26 7.77 9.11 -16.91
CA GLU A 26 7.04 10.30 -16.43
C GLU A 26 5.95 10.73 -17.43
N ASP A 27 6.18 10.57 -18.74
CA ASP A 27 5.19 10.88 -19.78
C ASP A 27 4.00 9.93 -19.76
N GLU A 28 4.17 8.71 -19.27
CA GLU A 28 3.11 7.72 -19.13
C GLU A 28 2.25 7.94 -17.88
N ARG A 29 2.70 8.77 -16.92
CA ARG A 29 2.02 9.00 -15.65
C ARG A 29 0.57 9.49 -15.80
N PRO A 30 0.24 10.45 -16.66
CA PRO A 30 -1.15 10.88 -16.85
C PRO A 30 -2.05 9.74 -17.32
N LEU A 31 -1.58 8.94 -18.28
CA LEU A 31 -2.31 7.78 -18.78
C LEU A 31 -2.53 6.72 -17.70
N TRP A 32 -1.47 6.41 -16.91
CA TRP A 32 -1.55 5.49 -15.79
C TRP A 32 -2.58 5.94 -14.75
N ASN A 33 -2.57 7.22 -14.37
CA ASN A 33 -3.51 7.80 -13.42
C ASN A 33 -4.96 7.69 -13.91
N THR A 34 -5.21 8.01 -15.19
CA THR A 34 -6.53 7.89 -15.82
C THR A 34 -7.01 6.45 -15.78
N LYS A 35 -6.19 5.51 -16.23
CA LYS A 35 -6.56 4.08 -16.23
C LYS A 35 -6.84 3.55 -14.82
N VAL A 36 -6.06 3.95 -13.81
CA VAL A 36 -6.36 3.57 -12.41
C VAL A 36 -7.66 4.19 -11.92
N ALA A 37 -7.94 5.46 -12.24
CA ALA A 37 -9.19 6.11 -11.87
C ALA A 37 -10.41 5.44 -12.53
N ASP A 38 -10.27 4.97 -13.76
CA ASP A 38 -11.35 4.33 -14.50
C ASP A 38 -11.61 2.88 -14.05
N HIS A 39 -10.56 2.12 -13.81
CA HIS A 39 -10.65 0.66 -13.64
C HIS A 39 -10.46 0.16 -12.19
N HIS A 40 -9.72 0.89 -11.34
CA HIS A 40 -9.53 0.47 -9.96
C HIS A 40 -10.74 0.82 -9.10
N TYR A 41 -11.15 -0.10 -8.21
CA TYR A 41 -12.35 0.06 -7.35
C TYR A 41 -12.33 1.30 -6.44
N LEU A 42 -11.14 1.78 -6.05
CA LEU A 42 -11.00 3.02 -5.27
C LEU A 42 -11.14 4.30 -6.10
N LYS A 43 -11.14 4.21 -7.43
CA LYS A 43 -11.23 5.37 -8.34
C LYS A 43 -10.23 6.50 -8.05
N ASN A 44 -9.09 6.16 -7.47
CA ASN A 44 -8.07 7.12 -7.03
C ASN A 44 -6.67 6.57 -7.30
N ALA A 45 -5.87 7.32 -8.04
CA ALA A 45 -4.50 6.98 -8.41
C ALA A 45 -3.43 7.49 -7.42
N THR A 46 -3.81 8.30 -6.42
CA THR A 46 -2.86 8.88 -5.46
C THR A 46 -2.14 7.81 -4.65
N LEU A 47 -0.83 7.90 -4.61
CA LEU A 47 0.06 7.08 -3.80
C LEU A 47 0.75 7.94 -2.75
N VAL A 48 0.97 7.39 -1.55
CA VAL A 48 1.49 8.14 -0.40
C VAL A 48 2.96 7.83 -0.15
N GLY A 49 3.77 8.87 -0.02
CA GLY A 49 5.20 8.76 0.28
C GLY A 49 6.02 8.29 -0.92
N GLU A 50 7.15 7.64 -0.64
CA GLU A 50 7.96 6.99 -1.67
C GLU A 50 7.10 5.98 -2.43
N HIS A 51 7.12 6.04 -3.75
CA HIS A 51 6.23 5.22 -4.57
C HIS A 51 6.81 4.94 -5.96
N LEU A 52 6.37 3.82 -6.55
CA LEU A 52 6.63 3.43 -7.92
C LEU A 52 5.34 2.96 -8.59
N CYS A 53 5.19 3.29 -9.86
CA CYS A 53 4.10 2.82 -10.71
C CYS A 53 4.65 1.93 -11.81
N TYR A 54 3.98 0.81 -12.02
CA TYR A 54 4.36 -0.18 -13.00
C TYR A 54 3.24 -0.43 -13.98
N VAL A 55 3.64 -0.84 -15.16
CA VAL A 55 2.78 -1.43 -16.18
C VAL A 55 3.25 -2.85 -16.46
N ALA A 56 2.28 -3.75 -16.61
CA ALA A 56 2.49 -5.06 -17.22
C ALA A 56 1.93 -5.00 -18.64
N GLU A 57 2.79 -5.23 -19.63
CA GLU A 57 2.44 -5.06 -21.04
C GLU A 57 2.87 -6.26 -21.90
N TYR A 58 2.13 -6.46 -22.98
CA TYR A 58 2.43 -7.43 -24.03
C TYR A 58 2.34 -6.71 -25.38
N GLN A 59 3.46 -6.69 -26.14
CA GLN A 59 3.56 -6.01 -27.44
C GLN A 59 3.09 -4.53 -27.39
N GLY A 60 3.45 -3.81 -26.32
CA GLY A 60 3.07 -2.41 -26.10
C GLY A 60 1.63 -2.20 -25.59
N LEU A 61 0.84 -3.26 -25.46
CA LEU A 61 -0.51 -3.19 -24.92
C LEU A 61 -0.48 -3.36 -23.39
N TRP A 62 -0.97 -2.38 -22.66
CA TRP A 62 -1.05 -2.40 -21.20
C TRP A 62 -2.15 -3.34 -20.72
N LEU A 63 -1.77 -4.38 -20.00
CA LEU A 63 -2.69 -5.43 -19.53
C LEU A 63 -2.98 -5.33 -18.03
N ALA A 64 -2.02 -4.81 -17.24
CA ALA A 64 -2.22 -4.58 -15.82
C ALA A 64 -1.39 -3.39 -15.32
N LEU A 65 -1.84 -2.79 -14.22
CA LEU A 65 -1.19 -1.67 -13.54
C LEU A 65 -0.94 -2.03 -12.08
N LEU A 66 0.26 -1.72 -11.59
CA LEU A 66 0.62 -1.91 -10.18
C LEU A 66 1.17 -0.60 -9.63
N GLY A 67 0.70 -0.22 -8.45
CA GLY A 67 1.17 0.97 -7.73
C GLY A 67 1.67 0.57 -6.35
N TRP A 68 2.93 0.86 -6.09
CA TRP A 68 3.59 0.62 -4.82
C TRP A 68 3.79 1.94 -4.09
N SER A 69 3.62 1.95 -2.78
CA SER A 69 3.73 3.13 -1.94
C SER A 69 4.40 2.81 -0.61
N ALA A 70 4.67 3.84 0.19
CA ALA A 70 5.13 3.64 1.56
C ALA A 70 4.16 2.74 2.36
N PRO A 71 4.68 1.87 3.24
CA PRO A 71 3.87 0.92 4.01
C PRO A 71 3.07 1.61 5.13
N ALA A 72 2.07 0.92 5.67
CA ALA A 72 1.31 1.39 6.81
C ALA A 72 2.21 1.67 8.04
N ARG A 73 1.92 2.75 8.79
CA ARG A 73 2.74 3.15 9.94
C ARG A 73 2.69 2.13 11.08
N HIS A 74 1.48 1.70 11.44
CA HIS A 74 1.22 0.75 12.52
C HIS A 74 0.30 -0.34 12.02
N LEU A 75 0.76 -1.57 12.04
CA LEU A 75 0.00 -2.70 11.56
C LEU A 75 0.39 -3.95 12.37
N ARG A 76 -0.38 -4.19 13.44
CA ARG A 76 -0.06 -5.25 14.40
C ARG A 76 0.18 -6.63 13.75
N PRO A 77 -0.66 -7.14 12.85
CA PRO A 77 -0.43 -8.46 12.26
C PRO A 77 0.90 -8.54 11.50
N ARG A 78 1.24 -7.51 10.70
CA ARG A 78 2.53 -7.43 10.01
C ARG A 78 3.70 -7.33 11.00
N ASP A 79 3.57 -6.47 12.00
CA ASP A 79 4.62 -6.25 13.00
C ASP A 79 4.91 -7.53 13.79
N THR A 80 3.87 -8.32 14.09
CA THR A 80 3.99 -9.66 14.70
C THR A 80 4.63 -10.66 13.74
N TRP A 81 4.26 -10.65 12.46
CA TRP A 81 4.83 -11.52 11.43
C TRP A 81 6.32 -11.29 11.23
N ILE A 82 6.76 -10.03 11.24
CA ILE A 82 8.20 -9.69 11.17
C ILE A 82 8.90 -10.02 12.48
N GLY A 83 8.25 -9.79 13.63
CA GLY A 83 8.81 -10.02 14.95
C GLY A 83 9.75 -8.92 15.43
N TRP A 84 9.68 -7.72 14.89
CA TRP A 84 10.53 -6.58 15.26
C TRP A 84 10.02 -5.79 16.45
N SER A 85 10.91 -5.05 17.12
CA SER A 85 10.58 -4.12 18.19
C SER A 85 9.95 -2.82 17.62
N LYS A 86 9.45 -1.96 18.52
CA LYS A 86 8.96 -0.63 18.15
C LYS A 86 10.06 0.25 17.54
N GLU A 87 11.25 0.15 18.08
CA GLU A 87 12.45 0.87 17.68
C GLU A 87 12.92 0.39 16.31
N GLN A 88 13.02 -0.92 16.11
CA GLN A 88 13.37 -1.53 14.83
C GLN A 88 12.35 -1.14 13.75
N ARG A 89 11.05 -1.20 14.05
CA ARG A 89 10.01 -0.73 13.14
C ARG A 89 10.19 0.74 12.75
N ALA A 90 10.46 1.60 13.71
CA ALA A 90 10.67 3.03 13.45
C ALA A 90 11.86 3.26 12.54
N ALA A 91 12.95 2.52 12.73
CA ALA A 91 14.19 2.63 11.99
C ALA A 91 14.14 1.97 10.59
N ARG A 92 13.35 0.88 10.41
CA ARG A 92 13.44 -0.03 9.25
C ARG A 92 12.17 -0.13 8.41
N ARG A 93 11.04 0.47 8.84
CA ARG A 93 9.76 0.36 8.14
C ARG A 93 9.83 0.82 6.67
N HIS A 94 10.69 1.76 6.33
CA HIS A 94 10.89 2.21 4.94
C HIS A 94 11.50 1.11 4.04
N LEU A 95 12.08 0.06 4.61
CA LEU A 95 12.53 -1.13 3.87
C LEU A 95 11.35 -2.06 3.47
N LEU A 96 10.12 -1.60 3.68
CA LEU A 96 8.89 -2.25 3.22
C LEU A 96 8.18 -1.38 2.19
N ALA A 97 7.40 -2.03 1.30
CA ALA A 97 6.49 -1.33 0.39
C ALA A 97 5.08 -1.93 0.45
N ASN A 98 4.08 -1.09 0.15
CA ASN A 98 2.68 -1.50 0.07
C ASN A 98 2.21 -1.51 -1.38
N ASN A 99 1.70 -2.64 -1.86
CA ASN A 99 0.97 -2.70 -3.13
C ASN A 99 -0.39 -2.02 -2.96
N ALA A 100 -0.41 -0.70 -3.17
CA ALA A 100 -1.56 0.16 -2.89
C ALA A 100 -2.57 0.20 -4.05
N ARG A 101 -2.15 -0.12 -5.26
CA ARG A 101 -2.99 -0.19 -6.46
C ARG A 101 -2.61 -1.42 -7.28
N PHE A 102 -3.61 -2.21 -7.60
CA PHE A 102 -3.47 -3.34 -8.50
C PHE A 102 -4.72 -3.43 -9.36
N CYS A 103 -4.56 -3.26 -10.66
CA CYS A 103 -5.65 -3.13 -11.60
C CYS A 103 -5.38 -3.98 -12.83
N ILE A 104 -6.28 -4.89 -13.16
CA ILE A 104 -6.23 -5.68 -14.39
C ILE A 104 -7.09 -4.97 -15.44
N LEU A 105 -6.51 -4.72 -16.60
CA LEU A 105 -7.15 -4.04 -17.73
C LEU A 105 -7.69 -5.02 -18.75
N ALA A 106 -7.08 -6.21 -18.84
CA ALA A 106 -7.53 -7.29 -19.71
C ALA A 106 -8.73 -8.02 -19.13
N ASP A 107 -9.49 -8.69 -20.00
CA ASP A 107 -10.58 -9.57 -19.57
C ASP A 107 -10.01 -10.77 -18.77
N PRO A 108 -10.42 -10.96 -17.51
CA PRO A 108 -9.95 -12.08 -16.68
C PRO A 108 -10.32 -13.45 -17.24
N HIS A 109 -11.32 -13.58 -18.10
CA HIS A 109 -11.66 -14.82 -18.76
C HIS A 109 -10.68 -15.18 -19.89
N GLN A 110 -10.05 -14.18 -20.49
CA GLN A 110 -9.04 -14.40 -21.53
C GLN A 110 -7.65 -14.69 -20.95
N LEU A 111 -7.30 -14.03 -19.83
CA LEU A 111 -6.00 -14.15 -19.17
C LEU A 111 -6.17 -14.41 -17.66
N PRO A 112 -6.67 -15.57 -17.24
CA PRO A 112 -6.98 -15.86 -15.83
C PRO A 112 -5.75 -15.80 -14.90
N ASN A 113 -4.53 -16.08 -15.40
CA ASN A 113 -3.30 -16.06 -14.60
C ASN A 113 -2.50 -14.76 -14.72
N LEU A 114 -2.98 -13.78 -15.49
CA LEU A 114 -2.29 -12.51 -15.69
C LEU A 114 -1.97 -11.80 -14.37
N ALA A 115 -2.94 -11.75 -13.45
CA ALA A 115 -2.77 -11.04 -12.20
C ALA A 115 -1.60 -11.60 -11.36
N SER A 116 -1.56 -12.90 -11.15
CA SER A 116 -0.49 -13.54 -10.38
C SER A 116 0.86 -13.43 -11.07
N ARG A 117 0.89 -13.58 -12.39
CA ARG A 117 2.13 -13.45 -13.19
C ARG A 117 2.69 -12.02 -13.14
N ALA A 118 1.84 -11.02 -13.37
CA ALA A 118 2.23 -9.61 -13.31
C ALA A 118 2.74 -9.24 -11.90
N LEU A 119 2.04 -9.70 -10.84
CA LEU A 119 2.46 -9.46 -9.47
C LEU A 119 3.81 -10.11 -9.17
N ALA A 120 4.04 -11.36 -9.56
CA ALA A 120 5.30 -12.07 -9.33
C ALA A 120 6.47 -11.38 -10.06
N LEU A 121 6.30 -11.03 -11.34
CA LEU A 121 7.32 -10.33 -12.12
C LEU A 121 7.64 -8.94 -11.53
N CYS A 122 6.60 -8.21 -11.11
CA CYS A 122 6.78 -6.90 -10.47
C CYS A 122 7.53 -7.02 -9.13
N THR A 123 7.13 -7.99 -8.31
CA THR A 123 7.74 -8.22 -6.99
C THR A 123 9.22 -8.61 -7.11
N ALA A 124 9.58 -9.41 -8.12
CA ALA A 124 10.95 -9.86 -8.36
C ALA A 124 11.93 -8.72 -8.67
N ARG A 125 11.46 -7.62 -9.27
CA ARG A 125 12.31 -6.47 -9.62
C ARG A 125 12.18 -5.29 -8.66
N LEU A 126 11.13 -5.27 -7.82
CA LEU A 126 10.74 -4.12 -7.00
C LEU A 126 11.88 -3.54 -6.15
N SER A 127 12.66 -4.40 -5.48
CA SER A 127 13.73 -3.95 -4.59
C SER A 127 14.83 -3.21 -5.34
N ALA A 128 15.23 -3.71 -6.51
CA ALA A 128 16.24 -3.06 -7.36
C ALA A 128 15.75 -1.70 -7.90
N ASP A 129 14.54 -1.66 -8.46
CA ASP A 129 13.95 -0.43 -8.98
C ASP A 129 13.72 0.61 -7.87
N TRP A 130 13.37 0.16 -6.67
CA TRP A 130 13.18 1.04 -5.52
C TRP A 130 14.51 1.62 -5.03
N GLN A 131 15.55 0.80 -5.01
CA GLN A 131 16.90 1.25 -4.66
C GLN A 131 17.44 2.25 -5.67
N GLU A 132 17.20 2.04 -6.97
CA GLU A 132 17.57 2.99 -8.02
C GLU A 132 16.84 4.33 -7.83
N ARG A 133 15.55 4.31 -7.54
CA ARG A 133 14.71 5.52 -7.46
C ARG A 133 14.81 6.25 -6.12
N TRP A 134 14.93 5.53 -5.00
CA TRP A 134 14.81 6.07 -3.64
C TRP A 134 16.05 5.85 -2.78
N GLY A 135 17.07 5.16 -3.30
CA GLY A 135 18.36 4.98 -2.64
C GLY A 135 18.40 3.89 -1.57
N HIS A 136 17.34 3.08 -1.40
CA HIS A 136 17.32 1.96 -0.44
C HIS A 136 16.52 0.76 -0.99
N PRO A 137 16.84 -0.48 -0.57
CA PRO A 137 16.12 -1.67 -1.01
C PRO A 137 14.76 -1.83 -0.31
N ILE A 138 13.95 -2.74 -0.84
CA ILE A 138 12.76 -3.27 -0.18
C ILE A 138 13.03 -4.72 0.21
N LEU A 139 12.76 -5.09 1.47
CA LEU A 139 12.97 -6.43 1.99
C LEU A 139 11.67 -7.23 2.11
N ALA A 140 10.55 -6.55 2.35
CA ALA A 140 9.25 -7.20 2.43
C ALA A 140 8.14 -6.28 1.90
N VAL A 141 7.03 -6.88 1.53
CA VAL A 141 5.90 -6.15 0.95
C VAL A 141 4.59 -6.52 1.65
N GLU A 142 3.64 -5.57 1.60
CA GLU A 142 2.28 -5.75 2.12
C GLU A 142 1.24 -5.30 1.11
N SER A 143 0.01 -5.79 1.25
CA SER A 143 -1.15 -5.32 0.49
C SER A 143 -2.44 -5.51 1.28
N PHE A 144 -3.42 -4.63 1.03
CA PHE A 144 -4.74 -4.62 1.67
C PHE A 144 -5.80 -4.95 0.65
N VAL A 145 -6.34 -6.17 0.70
CA VAL A 145 -7.35 -6.65 -0.22
C VAL A 145 -8.74 -6.51 0.41
N ASP A 146 -9.67 -5.88 -0.28
CA ASP A 146 -11.06 -5.80 0.16
C ASP A 146 -11.73 -7.17 -0.05
N GLY A 147 -11.95 -7.90 1.05
CA GLY A 147 -12.50 -9.25 1.02
C GLY A 147 -13.94 -9.34 0.53
N GLN A 148 -14.68 -8.24 0.45
CA GLN A 148 -16.02 -8.19 -0.13
C GLN A 148 -15.98 -8.19 -1.67
N LEU A 149 -14.88 -7.66 -2.25
CA LEU A 149 -14.72 -7.53 -3.69
C LEU A 149 -13.78 -8.59 -4.28
N PHE A 150 -12.75 -8.99 -3.52
CA PHE A 150 -11.68 -9.85 -4.04
C PHE A 150 -11.30 -10.96 -3.05
N ARG A 151 -11.03 -12.13 -3.57
CA ARG A 151 -10.62 -13.31 -2.76
C ARG A 151 -9.12 -13.34 -2.44
N GLY A 152 -8.30 -12.46 -3.05
CA GLY A 152 -6.84 -12.46 -2.90
C GLY A 152 -6.13 -13.60 -3.61
N THR A 153 -6.78 -14.29 -4.56
CA THR A 153 -6.24 -15.46 -5.26
C THR A 153 -4.94 -15.17 -6.01
N ALA A 154 -4.82 -13.98 -6.60
CA ALA A 154 -3.60 -13.55 -7.28
C ALA A 154 -2.40 -13.47 -6.33
N TYR A 155 -2.59 -12.94 -5.12
CA TYR A 155 -1.56 -12.88 -4.08
C TYR A 155 -1.15 -14.28 -3.63
N LYS A 156 -2.14 -15.16 -3.35
CA LYS A 156 -1.88 -16.56 -2.99
C LYS A 156 -1.07 -17.28 -4.08
N ALA A 157 -1.49 -17.14 -5.35
CA ALA A 157 -0.81 -17.77 -6.48
C ALA A 157 0.60 -17.20 -6.73
N ALA A 158 0.85 -15.94 -6.36
CA ALA A 158 2.17 -15.32 -6.39
C ALA A 158 3.03 -15.60 -5.14
N GLY A 159 2.61 -16.54 -4.27
CA GLY A 159 3.39 -16.98 -3.11
C GLY A 159 3.27 -16.07 -1.87
N TRP A 160 2.33 -15.12 -1.83
CA TRP A 160 2.11 -14.28 -0.67
C TRP A 160 1.35 -15.01 0.43
N GLN A 161 1.64 -14.64 1.67
CA GLN A 161 0.96 -15.16 2.86
C GLN A 161 -0.17 -14.22 3.28
N ARG A 162 -1.38 -14.75 3.53
CA ARG A 162 -2.45 -14.02 4.19
C ARG A 162 -2.23 -14.04 5.71
N LEU A 163 -2.32 -12.86 6.32
CA LEU A 163 -2.38 -12.67 7.77
C LEU A 163 -3.81 -12.37 8.22
N GLU A 164 -3.95 -11.91 9.48
CA GLU A 164 -5.22 -11.48 10.05
C GLU A 164 -5.81 -10.28 9.27
N ASP A 165 -7.13 -10.15 9.31
CA ASP A 165 -7.81 -9.01 8.71
C ASP A 165 -7.52 -7.72 9.53
N THR A 166 -7.52 -6.58 8.85
CA THR A 166 -7.39 -5.28 9.51
C THR A 166 -8.63 -4.96 10.34
N ARG A 167 -8.49 -4.07 11.33
CA ARG A 167 -9.61 -3.68 12.19
C ARG A 167 -10.62 -2.71 11.55
N GLY A 168 -10.48 -2.41 10.26
CA GLY A 168 -11.39 -1.51 9.55
C GLY A 168 -11.23 -0.04 9.94
N PHE A 169 -10.01 0.41 10.22
CA PHE A 169 -9.70 1.82 10.40
C PHE A 169 -9.01 2.41 9.18
N GLY A 170 -9.51 3.53 8.70
CA GLY A 170 -8.88 4.35 7.66
C GLY A 170 -8.18 5.56 8.26
N ARG A 171 -7.03 5.93 7.71
CA ARG A 171 -6.33 7.16 8.07
C ARG A 171 -6.97 8.33 7.32
N VAL A 172 -7.44 9.34 8.06
CA VAL A 172 -8.04 10.55 7.49
C VAL A 172 -7.04 11.71 7.50
N ALA A 173 -6.22 11.81 8.55
CA ALA A 173 -5.17 12.82 8.69
C ALA A 173 -3.97 12.24 9.45
N GLU A 174 -2.90 13.01 9.62
CA GLU A 174 -1.76 12.59 10.42
C GLU A 174 -2.22 12.26 11.85
N ASP A 175 -1.99 11.02 12.27
CA ASP A 175 -2.39 10.46 13.57
C ASP A 175 -3.92 10.41 13.85
N PHE A 176 -4.76 10.69 12.84
CA PHE A 176 -6.20 10.57 12.97
C PHE A 176 -6.76 9.42 12.13
N TYR A 177 -7.44 8.47 12.80
CA TYR A 177 -8.02 7.27 12.18
C TYR A 177 -9.52 7.22 12.45
N VAL A 178 -10.30 6.97 11.41
CA VAL A 178 -11.74 6.76 11.50
C VAL A 178 -12.04 5.28 11.21
N ARG A 179 -12.93 4.73 12.03
CA ARG A 179 -13.44 3.37 11.81
C ARG A 179 -14.44 3.42 10.65
N HIS A 180 -14.21 2.58 9.65
CA HIS A 180 -15.07 2.48 8.45
C HIS A 180 -15.74 1.10 8.31
N ASP A 181 -15.62 0.23 9.32
CA ASP A 181 -16.25 -1.09 9.42
C ASP A 181 -16.07 -2.01 8.18
N ARG A 182 -15.03 -1.77 7.39
CA ARG A 182 -14.64 -2.61 6.24
C ARG A 182 -13.23 -3.18 6.46
N PRO A 183 -13.11 -4.27 7.24
CA PRO A 183 -11.82 -4.93 7.43
C PRO A 183 -11.31 -5.43 6.07
N LYS A 184 -9.99 -5.30 5.86
CA LYS A 184 -9.31 -5.77 4.66
C LYS A 184 -8.41 -6.94 4.99
N GLN A 185 -8.35 -7.91 4.10
CA GLN A 185 -7.38 -8.99 4.17
C GLN A 185 -5.98 -8.40 4.02
N LEU A 186 -5.10 -8.72 4.97
CA LEU A 186 -3.70 -8.35 4.88
C LEU A 186 -2.91 -9.48 4.23
N TRP A 187 -2.23 -9.17 3.14
CA TRP A 187 -1.31 -10.06 2.44
C TRP A 187 0.11 -9.53 2.56
N VAL A 188 1.08 -10.43 2.78
CA VAL A 188 2.49 -10.08 2.96
C VAL A 188 3.39 -11.04 2.20
N CYS A 189 4.57 -10.57 1.82
CA CYS A 189 5.60 -11.40 1.20
C CYS A 189 6.98 -10.87 1.60
N ALA A 190 7.88 -11.78 2.00
CA ALA A 190 9.30 -11.50 2.12
C ALA A 190 9.93 -11.62 0.73
N LEU A 191 10.74 -10.65 0.32
CA LEU A 191 11.36 -10.66 -1.02
C LEU A 191 12.58 -11.58 -1.10
N GLU A 192 13.23 -11.79 0.07
CA GLU A 192 14.36 -12.70 0.23
C GLU A 192 14.07 -13.67 1.39
N ALA A 193 14.67 -14.86 1.32
CA ALA A 193 14.43 -15.90 2.32
C ALA A 193 14.78 -15.46 3.76
N ASN A 194 15.81 -14.63 3.92
CA ASN A 194 16.29 -14.12 5.21
C ASN A 194 15.73 -12.73 5.58
N ALA A 195 14.84 -12.14 4.76
CA ALA A 195 14.37 -10.75 4.92
C ALA A 195 13.77 -10.48 6.31
N LEU A 196 12.99 -11.43 6.85
CA LEU A 196 12.39 -11.26 8.18
C LEU A 196 13.45 -11.34 9.30
N GLU A 197 14.45 -12.19 9.14
CA GLU A 197 15.56 -12.30 10.08
C GLU A 197 16.36 -10.99 10.11
N VAL A 198 16.64 -10.44 8.93
CA VAL A 198 17.30 -9.14 8.78
C VAL A 198 16.48 -8.03 9.42
N LEU A 199 15.18 -7.98 9.16
CA LEU A 199 14.31 -6.92 9.69
C LEU A 199 14.21 -6.93 11.22
N ARG A 200 14.28 -8.10 11.88
CA ARG A 200 14.22 -8.26 13.34
C ARG A 200 15.57 -8.39 14.03
N ALA A 201 16.68 -8.47 13.28
CA ALA A 201 18.01 -8.60 13.86
C ALA A 201 18.33 -7.41 14.80
N PRO A 202 19.10 -7.59 15.88
CA PRO A 202 19.52 -6.49 16.75
C PRO A 202 20.19 -5.34 15.98
N GLN A 203 20.99 -5.68 14.96
CA GLN A 203 21.64 -4.76 14.04
C GLN A 203 21.43 -5.24 12.61
N LEU A 204 21.27 -4.30 11.66
CA LEU A 204 21.26 -4.65 10.24
C LEU A 204 22.64 -5.17 9.82
N PRO A 205 22.70 -6.09 8.85
CA PRO A 205 23.95 -6.50 8.22
C PRO A 205 24.73 -5.29 7.68
N PRO A 206 26.07 -5.35 7.62
CA PRO A 206 26.90 -4.20 7.22
C PRO A 206 26.49 -3.55 5.90
N GLU A 207 26.07 -4.33 4.91
CA GLU A 207 25.62 -3.86 3.60
C GLU A 207 24.29 -3.07 3.67
N LEU A 208 23.49 -3.30 4.70
CA LEU A 208 22.20 -2.64 4.92
C LEU A 208 22.25 -1.60 6.05
N ALA A 209 23.30 -1.57 6.86
CA ALA A 209 23.41 -0.70 8.04
C ALA A 209 23.22 0.78 7.72
N ARG A 210 23.69 1.24 6.55
CA ARG A 210 23.52 2.61 6.07
C ARG A 210 22.06 3.03 5.84
N PHE A 211 21.16 2.07 5.71
CA PHE A 211 19.73 2.32 5.50
C PHE A 211 18.94 2.35 6.81
N GLU A 212 19.55 2.08 7.97
CA GLU A 212 18.89 2.19 9.25
C GLU A 212 18.63 3.66 9.59
N ARG A 213 17.37 4.09 9.58
CA ARG A 213 17.00 5.47 9.90
C ARG A 213 17.00 5.67 11.41
N GLN A 214 17.53 6.80 11.87
CA GLN A 214 17.34 7.16 13.28
C GLN A 214 15.85 7.37 13.56
N PRO A 215 15.30 6.77 14.61
CA PRO A 215 13.92 7.03 14.99
C PRO A 215 13.75 8.52 15.27
N PRO A 216 12.64 9.15 14.86
CA PRO A 216 12.38 10.54 15.21
C PRO A 216 12.42 10.69 16.73
N PRO A 217 12.95 11.82 17.25
CA PRO A 217 12.97 12.06 18.67
C PRO A 217 11.56 11.92 19.25
N PRO A 218 11.42 11.40 20.47
CA PRO A 218 10.11 11.28 21.10
C PRO A 218 9.44 12.65 21.09
N ARG A 219 8.24 12.73 20.56
CA ARG A 219 7.48 13.99 20.58
C ARG A 219 7.38 14.42 22.04
N PRO A 220 7.71 15.68 22.37
CA PRO A 220 7.51 16.19 23.71
C PRO A 220 6.06 15.94 24.09
N ARG A 221 5.82 15.22 25.18
CA ARG A 221 4.49 15.07 25.73
C ARG A 221 4.04 16.47 26.10
N CYS A 222 3.17 17.06 25.29
CA CYS A 222 2.51 18.30 25.66
C CYS A 222 1.64 17.98 26.90
N ARG A 223 2.20 18.24 28.09
CA ARG A 223 1.42 18.27 29.32
C ARG A 223 0.63 19.56 29.29
N VAL A 224 -0.51 19.54 28.65
CA VAL A 224 -1.46 20.63 28.85
C VAL A 224 -1.90 20.54 30.32
N PRO A 225 -1.65 21.54 31.15
CA PRO A 225 -2.12 21.54 32.53
C PRO A 225 -3.63 21.29 32.53
N THR A 226 -4.09 20.40 33.39
CA THR A 226 -5.50 19.95 33.46
C THR A 226 -6.48 21.15 33.53
N GLY A 227 -6.11 22.24 34.20
CA GLY A 227 -6.88 23.46 34.24
C GLY A 227 -7.06 24.19 32.89
N ARG A 228 -6.07 24.10 31.98
CA ARG A 228 -6.21 24.65 30.60
C ARG A 228 -7.10 23.78 29.70
N LEU A 229 -7.15 22.47 29.92
CA LEU A 229 -8.06 21.57 29.19
C LEU A 229 -9.51 21.82 29.56
N VAL A 230 -9.81 22.08 30.85
CA VAL A 230 -11.15 22.43 31.30
C VAL A 230 -11.59 23.77 30.69
N SER A 231 -10.73 24.78 30.70
CA SER A 231 -10.99 26.07 30.08
C SER A 231 -11.21 26.02 28.56
N LEU A 232 -10.45 25.16 27.85
CA LEU A 232 -10.63 24.91 26.40
C LEU A 232 -11.92 24.12 26.11
N LEU A 233 -12.30 23.18 26.97
CA LEU A 233 -13.55 22.46 26.87
C LEU A 233 -14.76 23.38 27.12
N ASP A 234 -14.67 24.26 28.10
CA ASP A 234 -15.72 25.28 28.38
C ASP A 234 -15.90 26.23 27.20
N ILE A 235 -14.80 26.73 26.59
CA ILE A 235 -14.84 27.54 25.38
C ILE A 235 -15.44 26.78 24.19
N LEU A 236 -15.09 25.50 24.03
CA LEU A 236 -15.65 24.66 22.96
C LEU A 236 -17.14 24.35 23.20
N LEU A 237 -17.58 24.16 24.43
CA LEU A 237 -18.96 23.93 24.76
C LEU A 237 -19.83 25.20 24.55
N ASP A 238 -19.25 26.40 24.76
CA ASP A 238 -19.91 27.66 24.47
C ASP A 238 -20.07 28.00 22.98
N VAL A 239 -19.15 27.41 22.15
CA VAL A 239 -19.15 27.64 20.69
C VAL A 239 -19.89 26.52 19.94
N LEU A 240 -20.03 25.34 20.53
CA LEU A 240 -20.74 24.22 19.90
C LEU A 240 -22.25 24.36 20.10
N PRO A 241 -23.06 24.21 19.03
CA PRO A 241 -24.52 24.22 19.18
C PRO A 241 -24.94 23.04 20.06
N ASP A 242 -25.87 23.30 20.97
CA ASP A 242 -26.46 22.31 21.87
C ASP A 242 -26.93 21.07 21.07
N PRO A 243 -26.39 19.88 21.32
CA PRO A 243 -26.76 18.68 20.59
C PRO A 243 -28.25 18.28 20.72
N ARG A 244 -28.99 18.94 21.63
CA ARG A 244 -30.42 18.76 21.80
C ARG A 244 -31.27 19.61 20.84
N HIS A 245 -30.66 20.49 20.02
CA HIS A 245 -31.36 21.28 19.02
C HIS A 245 -31.26 20.65 17.62
N PRO A 246 -32.34 20.15 17.00
CA PRO A 246 -32.31 19.34 15.76
C PRO A 246 -32.11 20.16 14.48
N LYS A 247 -31.64 21.40 14.51
CA LYS A 247 -31.50 22.28 13.33
C LYS A 247 -30.05 22.70 12.97
N GLY A 248 -29.04 22.15 13.60
CA GLY A 248 -27.66 22.45 13.25
C GLY A 248 -27.18 21.52 12.14
N ARG A 249 -27.20 21.93 10.86
CA ARG A 249 -26.47 21.24 9.77
C ARG A 249 -25.00 21.52 9.97
N TRP A 250 -24.24 20.47 10.30
CA TRP A 250 -22.78 20.49 10.18
C TRP A 250 -22.40 20.47 8.71
N HIS A 251 -21.72 21.51 8.25
CA HIS A 251 -20.95 21.44 7.02
C HIS A 251 -19.53 21.03 7.39
N PRO A 252 -19.03 19.89 6.92
CA PRO A 252 -17.61 19.55 7.09
C PRO A 252 -16.79 20.50 6.21
N TRP A 253 -15.79 21.12 6.80
CA TRP A 253 -14.70 21.83 6.12
C TRP A 253 -13.74 20.85 5.45
#